data_f4a9bb030721b6050d958bbcb9cff0f7
#
_entry.id   f4a9bb030721b6050d958bbcb9cff0f7
#
_cell.length_a   1.000
_cell.length_b   1.000
_cell.length_c   1.000
_cell.angle_alpha   90.00
_cell.angle_beta   90.00
_cell.angle_gamma   90.00
#
_symmetry.space_group_name_H-M   'P 1'
#
loop_
_entity.id
_entity.type
_entity.pdbx_description
1 polymer ?
#
loop_
_entity_poly.entity_id
_entity_poly.type
_entity_poly.pdbx_seq_one_letter_code
_entity_poly.pdbx_strand_id
1 'polypeptide(L)'
;MIIRTRWMTGSLAVRLLFGLALNVACGILTPALAGSAMPNNARASDFGGGWNCVWGYRQVAEHCETVKVPTNGYLEASGRGWECERGFAKVEEHCVKVNIPPNAYLSDSWLSGGGWQCNRGYRKVNDSCARIALPANAYLADTHYGREWECERGFRATEERCEAVKVPLHAYLSASGDDWKCERGFVKRSQACLAVAVPVNGYLDSEGASWLCERRFRQEHSACVPLNVPPNAYIAYSGNEWRCVDGFRKREESCVPE
;
A
#
# COMPACT_ATOMS: atom_id res chain seq x y z
N MET A 1 -6.82 2.34 -33.83
CA MET A 1 -6.15 3.27 -34.75
C MET A 1 -4.65 3.04 -34.61
N ILE A 2 -4.10 2.27 -35.55
CA ILE A 2 -2.75 1.69 -35.50
C ILE A 2 -1.88 2.55 -36.40
N ILE A 3 -0.83 3.16 -35.84
CA ILE A 3 0.17 3.91 -36.63
C ILE A 3 1.43 3.04 -36.69
N ARG A 4 1.71 2.56 -37.89
CA ARG A 4 2.96 1.89 -38.28
C ARG A 4 3.99 2.95 -38.67
N THR A 5 5.17 2.94 -38.07
CA THR A 5 6.35 3.66 -38.59
C THR A 5 7.31 2.69 -39.29
N ARG A 6 7.67 3.10 -40.46
CA ARG A 6 8.41 2.38 -41.53
C ARG A 6 9.91 2.61 -41.34
N TRP A 7 10.68 1.52 -41.38
CA TRP A 7 12.16 1.56 -41.44
C TRP A 7 12.61 1.77 -42.87
N MET A 8 13.51 2.72 -43.10
CA MET A 8 14.23 2.87 -44.35
C MET A 8 15.70 2.40 -44.18
N THR A 9 16.03 1.39 -44.90
CA THR A 9 17.40 0.89 -45.12
C THR A 9 18.07 1.69 -46.22
N GLY A 10 19.19 2.32 -45.92
CA GLY A 10 20.08 2.94 -46.91
C GLY A 10 21.43 2.24 -46.96
N SER A 11 21.62 1.53 -48.01
CA SER A 11 22.89 0.88 -48.38
C SER A 11 23.81 1.90 -49.04
N LEU A 12 25.08 1.99 -48.66
CA LEU A 12 26.11 2.71 -49.44
C LEU A 12 27.38 1.92 -49.57
N ALA A 13 27.76 1.87 -50.81
CA ALA A 13 28.80 1.06 -51.40
C ALA A 13 30.24 1.48 -51.03
N VAL A 14 31.04 0.43 -50.93
CA VAL A 14 32.52 0.45 -50.83
C VAL A 14 33.14 0.96 -52.11
N ARG A 15 34.08 1.89 -52.04
CA ARG A 15 35.13 2.11 -53.06
C ARG A 15 36.48 2.08 -52.38
N LEU A 16 37.23 1.03 -52.71
CA LEU A 16 38.66 0.90 -52.52
C LEU A 16 39.39 1.84 -53.47
N LEU A 17 40.35 2.64 -52.97
CA LEU A 17 41.46 3.17 -53.75
C LEU A 17 42.73 3.04 -52.92
N PHE A 18 43.70 2.32 -53.53
CA PHE A 18 45.10 2.18 -53.12
C PHE A 18 45.85 3.53 -53.32
N GLY A 19 46.65 3.91 -52.34
CA GLY A 19 47.53 5.08 -52.47
C GLY A 19 48.61 5.13 -51.40
N LEU A 20 49.78 4.76 -51.77
CA LEU A 20 51.13 5.04 -51.26
C LEU A 20 51.35 5.54 -49.81
N ALA A 21 52.20 4.79 -49.12
CA ALA A 21 52.83 5.12 -47.87
C ALA A 21 53.75 6.35 -47.96
N LEU A 22 53.53 7.36 -47.11
CA LEU A 22 54.53 8.36 -46.76
C LEU A 22 54.63 8.37 -45.23
N ASN A 23 55.73 7.84 -44.68
CA ASN A 23 56.03 7.91 -43.25
C ASN A 23 56.37 9.36 -42.89
N VAL A 24 55.39 10.08 -42.32
CA VAL A 24 55.60 11.30 -41.55
C VAL A 24 55.51 10.93 -40.08
N ALA A 25 56.65 10.96 -39.39
CA ALA A 25 56.69 10.86 -37.94
C ALA A 25 55.99 12.08 -37.34
N CYS A 26 54.66 11.93 -37.12
CA CYS A 26 53.88 12.93 -36.38
C CYS A 26 54.08 12.63 -34.90
N GLY A 27 54.90 13.49 -34.25
CA GLY A 27 55.00 13.51 -32.78
C GLY A 27 53.63 13.78 -32.21
N ILE A 28 53.03 12.75 -31.60
CA ILE A 28 51.79 12.87 -30.86
C ILE A 28 52.12 13.71 -29.62
N LEU A 29 51.93 15.04 -29.70
CA LEU A 29 51.75 15.86 -28.53
C LEU A 29 50.45 15.41 -27.89
N THR A 30 50.53 14.54 -26.91
CA THR A 30 49.41 14.30 -25.98
C THR A 30 49.15 15.62 -25.29
N PRO A 31 47.93 16.21 -25.42
CA PRO A 31 47.59 17.33 -24.59
C PRO A 31 47.66 16.82 -23.13
N ALA A 32 48.58 17.38 -22.36
CA ALA A 32 48.55 17.23 -20.91
C ALA A 32 47.14 17.67 -20.48
N LEU A 33 46.34 16.75 -19.99
CA LEU A 33 45.11 17.09 -19.27
C LEU A 33 45.54 18.01 -18.13
N ALA A 34 45.42 19.31 -18.32
CA ALA A 34 45.55 20.27 -17.26
C ALA A 34 44.49 19.89 -16.23
N GLY A 35 44.88 19.20 -15.19
CA GLY A 35 44.01 19.00 -14.04
C GLY A 35 43.49 20.37 -13.65
N SER A 36 42.18 20.56 -13.72
CA SER A 36 41.55 21.82 -13.33
C SER A 36 42.01 22.15 -11.92
N ALA A 37 42.70 23.28 -11.73
CA ALA A 37 43.18 23.72 -10.44
C ALA A 37 41.94 23.79 -9.50
N MET A 38 42.09 23.22 -8.30
CA MET A 38 40.99 23.23 -7.32
C MET A 38 40.61 24.69 -7.03
N PRO A 39 39.31 25.04 -7.19
CA PRO A 39 38.87 26.44 -6.99
C PRO A 39 38.99 26.87 -5.52
N ASN A 40 39.01 28.16 -5.28
CA ASN A 40 38.96 28.72 -3.95
C ASN A 40 37.73 28.23 -3.20
N ASN A 41 37.87 27.98 -1.88
CA ASN A 41 36.80 27.43 -1.02
C ASN A 41 36.31 26.03 -1.43
N ALA A 42 37.19 25.26 -2.10
CA ALA A 42 36.99 23.86 -2.36
C ALA A 42 37.97 22.99 -1.58
N ARG A 43 37.66 21.72 -1.37
CA ARG A 43 38.53 20.68 -0.82
C ARG A 43 38.46 19.45 -1.73
N ALA A 44 39.48 18.63 -1.71
CA ALA A 44 39.48 17.36 -2.42
C ALA A 44 38.27 16.50 -1.96
N SER A 45 37.69 15.79 -2.89
CA SER A 45 36.58 14.86 -2.57
C SER A 45 37.14 13.62 -1.86
N ASP A 46 36.48 13.20 -0.78
CA ASP A 46 36.83 11.98 -0.05
C ASP A 46 36.46 10.71 -0.83
N PHE A 47 35.57 10.80 -1.82
CA PHE A 47 35.07 9.70 -2.63
C PHE A 47 35.18 10.04 -4.13
N GLY A 48 36.17 9.47 -4.79
CA GLY A 48 36.40 9.68 -6.21
C GLY A 48 37.23 10.91 -6.54
N GLY A 49 37.57 11.09 -7.83
CA GLY A 49 38.33 12.24 -8.29
C GLY A 49 37.48 13.54 -8.32
N GLY A 50 38.10 14.66 -8.01
CA GLY A 50 37.46 15.96 -8.06
C GLY A 50 37.51 16.70 -6.72
N TRP A 51 36.62 17.68 -6.57
CA TRP A 51 36.57 18.55 -5.40
C TRP A 51 35.13 18.84 -4.99
N ASN A 52 34.94 19.20 -3.72
CA ASN A 52 33.68 19.67 -3.13
C ASN A 52 33.90 21.04 -2.51
N CYS A 53 32.90 21.89 -2.56
CA CYS A 53 32.97 23.15 -1.82
C CYS A 53 33.02 22.90 -0.32
N VAL A 54 33.79 23.74 0.41
CA VAL A 54 33.79 23.72 1.86
C VAL A 54 32.43 24.18 2.41
N TRP A 55 32.15 23.86 3.66
CA TRP A 55 30.92 24.22 4.34
C TRP A 55 30.64 25.73 4.27
N GLY A 56 29.43 26.12 3.94
CA GLY A 56 29.02 27.50 3.71
C GLY A 56 29.16 27.97 2.26
N TYR A 57 29.60 27.08 1.36
CA TYR A 57 29.73 27.35 -0.07
C TYR A 57 28.99 26.29 -0.89
N ARG A 58 28.39 26.71 -2.00
CA ARG A 58 27.76 25.83 -3.00
C ARG A 58 28.54 25.85 -4.30
N GLN A 59 28.51 24.74 -5.01
CA GLN A 59 29.11 24.66 -6.34
C GLN A 59 28.23 25.35 -7.38
N VAL A 60 28.82 26.28 -8.13
CA VAL A 60 28.23 26.93 -9.26
C VAL A 60 29.22 26.82 -10.42
N ALA A 61 28.89 26.00 -11.42
CA ALA A 61 29.80 25.60 -12.48
C ALA A 61 31.15 25.07 -11.93
N GLU A 62 32.27 25.72 -12.23
CA GLU A 62 33.64 25.34 -11.86
C GLU A 62 34.17 26.11 -10.62
N HIS A 63 33.32 26.72 -9.83
CA HIS A 63 33.75 27.47 -8.63
C HIS A 63 32.79 27.31 -7.46
N CYS A 64 33.25 27.75 -6.27
CA CYS A 64 32.46 27.72 -5.05
C CYS A 64 31.99 29.13 -4.69
N GLU A 65 30.69 29.34 -4.59
CA GLU A 65 30.05 30.57 -4.15
C GLU A 65 29.55 30.48 -2.72
N THR A 66 29.66 31.57 -1.97
CA THR A 66 29.11 31.67 -0.62
C THR A 66 27.58 31.45 -0.64
N VAL A 67 27.06 30.60 0.20
CA VAL A 67 25.62 30.43 0.41
C VAL A 67 25.08 31.68 1.11
N LYS A 68 24.24 32.43 0.43
CA LYS A 68 23.56 33.63 0.99
C LYS A 68 22.38 33.16 1.84
N VAL A 69 22.54 33.22 3.15
CA VAL A 69 21.48 32.84 4.11
C VAL A 69 20.62 34.10 4.35
N PRO A 70 19.29 34.01 4.11
CA PRO A 70 18.40 35.14 4.37
C PRO A 70 18.16 35.32 5.89
N THR A 71 17.55 36.46 6.25
CA THR A 71 17.08 36.71 7.62
C THR A 71 16.11 35.61 8.03
N ASN A 72 16.19 35.07 9.25
CA ASN A 72 15.46 33.94 9.80
C ASN A 72 15.70 32.61 9.04
N GLY A 73 16.88 32.49 8.40
CA GLY A 73 17.39 31.27 7.82
C GLY A 73 18.66 30.82 8.51
N TYR A 74 19.06 29.59 8.25
CA TYR A 74 20.32 28.99 8.70
C TYR A 74 20.89 28.07 7.62
N LEU A 75 22.20 27.82 7.65
CA LEU A 75 22.79 26.84 6.74
C LEU A 75 22.28 25.44 7.08
N GLU A 76 21.83 24.70 6.08
CA GLU A 76 21.50 23.28 6.23
C GLU A 76 22.73 22.46 6.63
N ALA A 77 22.53 21.24 7.09
CA ALA A 77 23.62 20.36 7.59
C ALA A 77 24.70 20.09 6.53
N SER A 78 24.38 20.08 5.25
CA SER A 78 25.35 19.93 4.17
C SER A 78 26.22 21.17 3.96
N GLY A 79 25.79 22.34 4.44
CA GLY A 79 26.40 23.64 4.22
C GLY A 79 26.31 24.15 2.78
N ARG A 80 25.57 23.46 1.89
CA ARG A 80 25.46 23.80 0.46
C ARG A 80 24.19 24.58 0.11
N GLY A 81 23.29 24.66 1.07
CA GLY A 81 22.03 25.39 0.98
C GLY A 81 21.65 25.99 2.31
N TRP A 82 20.43 26.50 2.38
CA TRP A 82 19.88 27.07 3.58
C TRP A 82 18.43 26.67 3.77
N GLU A 83 18.02 26.64 5.01
CA GLU A 83 16.64 26.38 5.44
C GLU A 83 16.17 27.54 6.32
N CYS A 84 14.85 27.64 6.48
CA CYS A 84 14.26 28.64 7.36
C CYS A 84 14.19 28.13 8.80
N GLU A 85 14.36 29.05 9.74
CA GLU A 85 14.10 28.79 11.16
C GLU A 85 12.66 28.36 11.37
N ARG A 86 12.43 27.62 12.46
CA ARG A 86 11.10 27.16 12.84
C ARG A 86 10.13 28.33 12.97
N GLY A 87 8.98 28.23 12.31
CA GLY A 87 7.98 29.29 12.25
C GLY A 87 8.07 30.18 11.02
N PHE A 88 9.02 29.89 10.14
CA PHE A 88 9.16 30.54 8.85
C PHE A 88 9.08 29.52 7.72
N ALA A 89 8.50 29.93 6.60
CA ALA A 89 8.42 29.13 5.37
C ALA A 89 9.31 29.74 4.28
N LYS A 90 9.94 28.88 3.49
CA LYS A 90 10.75 29.28 2.35
C LYS A 90 9.84 29.74 1.22
N VAL A 91 9.96 30.99 0.85
CA VAL A 91 9.29 31.61 -0.29
C VAL A 91 10.38 32.27 -1.16
N GLU A 92 10.65 31.65 -2.30
CA GLU A 92 11.77 32.01 -3.17
C GLU A 92 13.10 32.04 -2.40
N GLU A 93 13.75 33.18 -2.27
CA GLU A 93 15.03 33.38 -1.58
C GLU A 93 14.86 34.00 -0.17
N HIS A 94 13.66 33.94 0.41
CA HIS A 94 13.33 34.55 1.70
C HIS A 94 12.67 33.56 2.66
N CYS A 95 12.85 33.80 3.96
CA CYS A 95 12.10 33.14 5.01
C CYS A 95 10.96 34.04 5.50
N VAL A 96 9.73 33.67 5.18
CA VAL A 96 8.53 34.43 5.53
C VAL A 96 7.87 33.79 6.74
N LYS A 97 7.47 34.61 7.71
CA LYS A 97 6.79 34.12 8.93
C LYS A 97 5.50 33.38 8.57
N VAL A 98 5.36 32.16 9.10
CA VAL A 98 4.15 31.34 8.93
C VAL A 98 3.01 31.96 9.76
N ASN A 99 1.93 32.32 9.09
CA ASN A 99 0.71 32.75 9.76
C ASN A 99 -0.10 31.52 10.18
N ILE A 100 -0.18 31.25 11.50
CA ILE A 100 -0.89 30.12 12.06
C ILE A 100 -2.33 30.54 12.35
N PRO A 101 -3.35 29.97 11.67
CA PRO A 101 -4.74 30.33 11.93
C PRO A 101 -5.23 29.79 13.30
N PRO A 102 -6.36 30.26 13.81
CA PRO A 102 -7.00 29.70 15.01
C PRO A 102 -7.23 28.18 14.84
N ASN A 103 -7.08 27.44 15.93
CA ASN A 103 -7.22 25.97 15.96
C ASN A 103 -6.21 25.22 15.07
N ALA A 104 -5.04 25.79 14.85
CA ALA A 104 -3.90 25.18 14.18
C ALA A 104 -2.65 25.24 15.06
N TYR A 105 -1.67 24.45 14.74
CA TYR A 105 -0.34 24.43 15.36
C TYR A 105 0.75 24.36 14.30
N LEU A 106 1.93 24.86 14.65
CA LEU A 106 3.10 24.79 13.79
C LEU A 106 3.52 23.34 13.58
N SER A 107 3.71 22.94 12.34
CA SER A 107 4.11 21.59 11.96
C SER A 107 5.29 21.61 11.02
N ASP A 108 6.32 20.80 11.33
CA ASP A 108 7.50 20.62 10.50
C ASP A 108 7.29 19.58 9.39
N SER A 109 6.07 19.03 9.26
CA SER A 109 5.74 18.04 8.24
C SER A 109 5.70 18.66 6.85
N TRP A 110 6.54 18.15 5.95
CA TRP A 110 6.53 18.50 4.52
C TRP A 110 5.18 18.23 3.83
N LEU A 111 4.38 17.30 4.35
CA LEU A 111 3.02 16.99 3.86
C LEU A 111 2.03 18.14 4.10
N SER A 112 2.35 19.06 4.99
CA SER A 112 1.43 20.14 5.39
C SER A 112 1.43 21.32 4.42
N GLY A 113 2.40 21.39 3.48
CA GLY A 113 2.47 22.41 2.42
C GLY A 113 2.52 23.87 2.87
N GLY A 114 2.74 24.14 4.18
CA GLY A 114 2.68 25.50 4.68
C GLY A 114 3.09 25.70 6.13
N GLY A 115 3.73 24.70 6.76
CA GLY A 115 4.31 24.87 8.09
C GLY A 115 3.30 24.81 9.25
N TRP A 116 2.01 24.54 9.01
CA TRP A 116 1.01 24.37 10.05
C TRP A 116 -0.02 23.28 9.73
N GLN A 117 -0.60 22.71 10.77
CA GLN A 117 -1.67 21.71 10.70
C GLN A 117 -2.80 22.10 11.64
N CYS A 118 -4.03 21.66 11.34
CA CYS A 118 -5.15 21.86 12.23
C CYS A 118 -5.05 20.96 13.47
N ASN A 119 -5.50 21.47 14.59
CA ASN A 119 -5.70 20.69 15.80
C ASN A 119 -6.68 19.54 15.56
N ARG A 120 -6.57 18.47 16.35
CA ARG A 120 -7.53 17.35 16.32
C ARG A 120 -8.96 17.87 16.48
N GLY A 121 -9.89 17.39 15.65
CA GLY A 121 -11.26 17.87 15.59
C GLY A 121 -11.50 19.03 14.63
N TYR A 122 -10.46 19.42 13.92
CA TYR A 122 -10.55 20.44 12.87
C TYR A 122 -9.93 19.93 11.58
N ARG A 123 -10.47 20.35 10.44
CA ARG A 123 -9.94 20.08 9.10
C ARG A 123 -9.52 21.35 8.39
N LYS A 124 -8.53 21.24 7.54
CA LYS A 124 -8.06 22.36 6.72
C LYS A 124 -9.10 22.71 5.65
N VAL A 125 -9.51 23.96 5.64
CA VAL A 125 -10.38 24.53 4.61
C VAL A 125 -9.72 25.84 4.16
N ASN A 126 -9.14 25.84 2.96
CA ASN A 126 -8.29 26.93 2.48
C ASN A 126 -7.15 27.21 3.50
N ASP A 127 -7.06 28.45 3.98
CA ASP A 127 -6.05 28.89 4.95
C ASP A 127 -6.58 28.96 6.40
N SER A 128 -7.58 28.14 6.74
CA SER A 128 -8.19 28.10 8.05
C SER A 128 -8.49 26.66 8.51
N CYS A 129 -8.80 26.52 9.80
CA CYS A 129 -9.21 25.27 10.40
C CYS A 129 -10.70 25.31 10.77
N ALA A 130 -11.54 24.57 10.05
CA ALA A 130 -12.94 24.41 10.33
C ALA A 130 -13.19 23.23 11.26
N ARG A 131 -14.09 23.37 12.24
CA ARG A 131 -14.47 22.29 13.13
C ARG A 131 -15.15 21.15 12.37
N ILE A 132 -14.74 19.91 12.64
CA ILE A 132 -15.38 18.70 12.12
C ILE A 132 -16.72 18.54 12.82
N ALA A 133 -17.82 18.53 12.07
CA ALA A 133 -19.14 18.24 12.60
C ALA A 133 -19.30 16.73 12.80
N LEU A 134 -19.39 16.29 14.04
CA LEU A 134 -19.65 14.89 14.37
C LEU A 134 -21.15 14.64 14.42
N PRO A 135 -21.68 13.64 13.70
CA PRO A 135 -23.04 13.19 13.90
C PRO A 135 -23.23 12.55 15.28
N ALA A 136 -24.46 12.39 15.72
CA ALA A 136 -24.76 11.67 16.95
C ALA A 136 -24.23 10.22 16.87
N ASN A 137 -23.72 9.71 17.99
CA ASN A 137 -23.11 8.38 18.12
C ASN A 137 -21.90 8.16 17.20
N ALA A 138 -21.12 9.23 16.95
CA ALA A 138 -19.87 9.20 16.24
C ALA A 138 -18.73 9.78 17.07
N TYR A 139 -17.52 9.36 16.79
CA TYR A 139 -16.27 9.87 17.35
C TYR A 139 -15.29 10.20 16.24
N LEU A 140 -14.28 11.03 16.54
CA LEU A 140 -13.23 11.38 15.56
C LEU A 140 -12.41 10.14 15.19
N ALA A 141 -12.30 9.86 13.89
CA ALA A 141 -11.42 8.84 13.39
C ALA A 141 -9.94 9.19 13.64
N ASP A 142 -9.11 8.17 13.88
CA ASP A 142 -7.67 8.33 14.06
C ASP A 142 -6.92 8.28 12.72
N THR A 143 -7.62 8.19 11.60
CA THR A 143 -7.04 8.07 10.25
C THR A 143 -7.01 9.42 9.55
N HIS A 144 -5.95 9.65 8.77
CA HIS A 144 -5.83 10.82 7.89
C HIS A 144 -6.47 10.63 6.50
N TYR A 145 -6.97 9.41 6.23
CA TYR A 145 -7.58 9.04 4.96
C TYR A 145 -9.01 8.56 5.17
N GLY A 146 -9.91 9.01 4.32
CA GLY A 146 -11.31 8.61 4.33
C GLY A 146 -12.18 9.54 5.15
N ARG A 147 -13.11 8.95 5.91
CA ARG A 147 -14.07 9.70 6.72
C ARG A 147 -13.41 10.19 7.99
N GLU A 148 -13.66 11.44 8.38
CA GLU A 148 -13.06 12.09 9.56
C GLU A 148 -13.68 11.62 10.89
N TRP A 149 -14.70 10.76 10.83
CA TRP A 149 -15.37 10.20 11.99
C TRP A 149 -15.79 8.74 11.75
N GLU A 150 -15.94 8.02 12.81
CA GLU A 150 -16.44 6.65 12.87
C GLU A 150 -17.63 6.58 13.83
N CYS A 151 -18.50 5.57 13.62
CA CYS A 151 -19.62 5.35 14.51
C CYS A 151 -19.21 4.57 15.75
N GLU A 152 -19.86 4.87 16.86
CA GLU A 152 -19.77 4.07 18.06
C GLU A 152 -20.28 2.64 17.82
N ARG A 153 -19.81 1.71 18.65
CA ARG A 153 -20.22 0.32 18.59
C ARG A 153 -21.75 0.19 18.72
N GLY A 154 -22.36 -0.57 17.83
CA GLY A 154 -23.82 -0.69 17.75
C GLY A 154 -24.45 0.25 16.73
N PHE A 155 -23.62 1.03 16.05
CA PHE A 155 -24.08 1.91 14.99
C PHE A 155 -23.33 1.64 13.68
N ARG A 156 -24.01 1.80 12.57
CA ARG A 156 -23.45 1.70 11.20
C ARG A 156 -23.41 3.07 10.56
N ALA A 157 -22.27 3.39 9.95
CA ALA A 157 -22.11 4.62 9.21
C ALA A 157 -22.92 4.58 7.90
N THR A 158 -23.73 5.61 7.70
CA THR A 158 -24.29 6.00 6.41
C THR A 158 -23.51 7.19 5.84
N GLU A 159 -24.00 7.86 4.82
CA GLU A 159 -23.27 9.00 4.24
C GLU A 159 -23.00 10.11 5.24
N GLU A 160 -23.99 10.50 6.06
CA GLU A 160 -23.95 11.66 6.94
C GLU A 160 -24.18 11.37 8.42
N ARG A 161 -24.55 10.15 8.81
CA ARG A 161 -24.93 9.82 10.18
C ARG A 161 -24.59 8.40 10.58
N CYS A 162 -24.69 8.14 11.90
CA CYS A 162 -24.61 6.82 12.48
C CYS A 162 -26.02 6.29 12.76
N GLU A 163 -26.39 5.17 12.11
CA GLU A 163 -27.67 4.50 12.32
C GLU A 163 -27.53 3.29 13.22
N ALA A 164 -28.42 3.14 14.20
CA ALA A 164 -28.39 2.01 15.12
C ALA A 164 -28.54 0.67 14.38
N VAL A 165 -27.66 -0.27 14.66
CA VAL A 165 -27.72 -1.64 14.14
C VAL A 165 -28.88 -2.36 14.83
N LYS A 166 -29.88 -2.76 14.05
CA LYS A 166 -31.01 -3.57 14.54
C LYS A 166 -30.56 -5.03 14.60
N VAL A 167 -30.21 -5.51 15.80
CA VAL A 167 -29.81 -6.90 16.02
C VAL A 167 -31.07 -7.75 16.17
N PRO A 168 -31.33 -8.72 15.26
CA PRO A 168 -32.50 -9.58 15.35
C PRO A 168 -32.37 -10.65 16.43
N LEU A 169 -33.45 -11.40 16.70
CA LEU A 169 -33.43 -12.54 17.60
C LEU A 169 -32.40 -13.57 17.11
N HIS A 170 -31.70 -14.23 18.04
CA HIS A 170 -30.62 -15.19 17.76
C HIS A 170 -29.46 -14.61 16.95
N ALA A 171 -29.16 -13.33 17.17
CA ALA A 171 -28.02 -12.64 16.63
C ALA A 171 -27.28 -11.83 17.70
N TYR A 172 -26.05 -11.47 17.41
CA TYR A 172 -25.21 -10.60 18.24
C TYR A 172 -24.42 -9.63 17.35
N LEU A 173 -23.99 -8.52 17.91
CA LEU A 173 -23.13 -7.57 17.19
C LEU A 173 -21.82 -8.23 16.77
N SER A 174 -21.41 -8.00 15.52
CA SER A 174 -20.10 -8.39 15.01
C SER A 174 -18.96 -7.79 15.84
N ALA A 175 -17.75 -8.28 15.65
CA ALA A 175 -16.57 -7.74 16.30
C ALA A 175 -16.34 -6.26 15.93
N SER A 176 -16.61 -5.86 14.67
CA SER A 176 -16.58 -4.47 14.22
C SER A 176 -17.65 -3.59 14.87
N GLY A 177 -18.77 -4.18 15.30
CA GLY A 177 -19.87 -3.47 15.95
C GLY A 177 -20.81 -2.72 15.00
N ASP A 178 -20.58 -2.76 13.72
CA ASP A 178 -21.36 -2.07 12.68
C ASP A 178 -22.33 -2.98 11.92
N ASP A 179 -22.29 -4.27 12.23
CA ASP A 179 -23.18 -5.32 11.70
C ASP A 179 -23.46 -6.36 12.78
N TRP A 180 -24.27 -7.36 12.45
CA TRP A 180 -24.61 -8.48 13.30
C TRP A 180 -24.33 -9.82 12.63
N LYS A 181 -24.11 -10.83 13.47
CA LYS A 181 -23.94 -12.24 13.08
C LYS A 181 -24.96 -13.08 13.82
N CYS A 182 -25.39 -14.18 13.21
CA CYS A 182 -26.25 -15.14 13.89
C CYS A 182 -25.46 -15.94 14.92
N GLU A 183 -26.15 -16.32 16.00
CA GLU A 183 -25.68 -17.31 16.96
C GLU A 183 -25.44 -18.66 16.30
N ARG A 184 -24.62 -19.49 16.96
CA ARG A 184 -24.39 -20.86 16.51
C ARG A 184 -25.69 -21.66 16.45
N GLY A 185 -25.92 -22.36 15.34
CA GLY A 185 -27.16 -23.08 15.05
C GLY A 185 -28.19 -22.25 14.28
N PHE A 186 -27.82 -21.04 13.92
CA PHE A 186 -28.68 -20.17 13.10
C PHE A 186 -27.95 -19.67 11.87
N VAL A 187 -28.66 -19.46 10.77
CA VAL A 187 -28.14 -18.95 9.49
C VAL A 187 -28.83 -17.65 9.11
N LYS A 188 -28.03 -16.71 8.63
CA LYS A 188 -28.53 -15.39 8.16
C LYS A 188 -29.37 -15.56 6.91
N ARG A 189 -30.63 -15.13 6.98
CA ARG A 189 -31.54 -15.03 5.84
C ARG A 189 -32.16 -13.65 5.86
N SER A 190 -31.86 -12.83 4.85
CA SER A 190 -32.24 -11.42 4.80
C SER A 190 -31.90 -10.67 6.10
N GLN A 191 -32.87 -10.27 6.89
CA GLN A 191 -32.71 -9.50 8.12
C GLN A 191 -32.99 -10.31 9.40
N ALA A 192 -32.95 -11.63 9.33
CA ALA A 192 -33.25 -12.54 10.44
C ALA A 192 -32.25 -13.70 10.52
N CYS A 193 -32.17 -14.30 11.68
CA CYS A 193 -31.47 -15.56 11.90
C CYS A 193 -32.48 -16.70 12.02
N LEU A 194 -32.41 -17.63 11.08
CA LEU A 194 -33.27 -18.83 11.07
C LEU A 194 -32.47 -20.03 11.58
N ALA A 195 -33.13 -20.89 12.37
CA ALA A 195 -32.52 -22.11 12.87
C ALA A 195 -32.04 -23.02 11.71
N VAL A 196 -30.86 -23.58 11.85
CA VAL A 196 -30.32 -24.59 10.95
C VAL A 196 -31.04 -25.92 11.25
N ALA A 197 -31.80 -26.43 10.29
CA ALA A 197 -32.44 -27.74 10.40
C ALA A 197 -31.39 -28.84 10.23
N VAL A 198 -30.82 -29.32 11.34
CA VAL A 198 -29.84 -30.40 11.33
C VAL A 198 -30.62 -31.73 11.22
N PRO A 199 -30.35 -32.57 10.19
CA PRO A 199 -31.01 -33.86 10.04
C PRO A 199 -30.52 -34.88 11.05
N VAL A 200 -31.24 -36.00 11.16
CA VAL A 200 -30.77 -37.17 11.94
C VAL A 200 -29.41 -37.63 11.38
N ASN A 201 -28.48 -37.98 12.25
CA ASN A 201 -27.07 -38.29 11.92
C ASN A 201 -26.31 -37.14 11.26
N GLY A 202 -26.75 -35.91 11.49
CA GLY A 202 -26.05 -34.67 11.16
C GLY A 202 -25.61 -33.94 12.41
N TYR A 203 -24.64 -33.02 12.23
CA TYR A 203 -24.17 -32.13 13.28
C TYR A 203 -23.82 -30.76 12.66
N LEU A 204 -23.85 -29.70 13.45
CA LEU A 204 -23.46 -28.39 12.99
C LEU A 204 -21.98 -28.34 12.62
N ASP A 205 -21.65 -27.72 11.53
CA ASP A 205 -20.27 -27.44 11.12
C ASP A 205 -19.51 -26.59 12.17
N SER A 206 -18.23 -26.33 11.93
CA SER A 206 -17.40 -25.55 12.84
C SER A 206 -17.92 -24.11 13.01
N GLU A 207 -18.49 -23.52 11.98
CA GLU A 207 -19.06 -22.17 12.01
C GLU A 207 -20.46 -22.14 12.63
N GLY A 208 -21.16 -23.27 12.66
CA GLY A 208 -22.51 -23.40 13.19
C GLY A 208 -23.61 -22.82 12.30
N ALA A 209 -23.27 -22.49 11.05
CA ALA A 209 -24.21 -21.90 10.08
C ALA A 209 -24.74 -22.92 9.06
N SER A 210 -24.21 -24.14 9.10
CA SER A 210 -24.59 -25.24 8.21
C SER A 210 -24.41 -26.57 8.97
N TRP A 211 -24.68 -27.68 8.32
CA TRP A 211 -24.54 -29.00 8.94
C TRP A 211 -23.74 -29.93 8.05
N LEU A 212 -23.12 -30.91 8.68
CA LEU A 212 -22.38 -32.02 8.08
C LEU A 212 -22.97 -33.34 8.57
N CYS A 213 -22.74 -34.41 7.82
CA CYS A 213 -23.13 -35.74 8.29
C CYS A 213 -22.06 -36.36 9.19
N GLU A 214 -22.52 -37.10 10.18
CA GLU A 214 -21.67 -37.93 11.03
C GLU A 214 -20.89 -38.93 10.17
N ARG A 215 -19.79 -39.47 10.75
CA ARG A 215 -18.99 -40.52 10.12
C ARG A 215 -19.85 -41.72 9.79
N ARG A 216 -19.70 -42.31 8.58
CA ARG A 216 -20.48 -43.36 7.96
C ARG A 216 -21.81 -42.95 7.36
N PHE A 217 -22.05 -41.66 7.31
CA PHE A 217 -23.21 -41.11 6.58
C PHE A 217 -22.74 -40.16 5.48
N ARG A 218 -23.44 -40.12 4.37
CA ARG A 218 -23.23 -39.15 3.30
C ARG A 218 -24.43 -38.24 3.16
N GLN A 219 -24.15 -37.04 2.70
CA GLN A 219 -25.22 -36.06 2.45
C GLN A 219 -25.93 -36.40 1.14
N GLU A 220 -27.23 -36.57 1.23
CA GLU A 220 -28.12 -36.63 0.08
C GLU A 220 -29.26 -35.60 0.28
N HIS A 221 -29.26 -34.55 -0.57
CA HIS A 221 -30.20 -33.43 -0.45
C HIS A 221 -30.17 -32.79 0.95
N SER A 222 -31.23 -32.98 1.74
CA SER A 222 -31.39 -32.43 3.09
C SER A 222 -31.27 -33.50 4.22
N ALA A 223 -30.74 -34.66 3.91
CA ALA A 223 -30.63 -35.80 4.86
C ALA A 223 -29.21 -36.37 4.90
N CYS A 224 -28.89 -37.06 5.99
CA CYS A 224 -27.72 -37.91 6.11
C CYS A 224 -28.14 -39.37 5.96
N VAL A 225 -27.74 -39.99 4.86
CA VAL A 225 -28.04 -41.41 4.57
C VAL A 225 -26.83 -42.28 4.90
N PRO A 226 -27.05 -43.52 5.37
CA PRO A 226 -25.95 -44.47 5.67
C PRO A 226 -25.06 -44.68 4.45
N LEU A 227 -23.74 -44.64 4.65
CA LEU A 227 -22.76 -44.96 3.63
C LEU A 227 -22.68 -46.47 3.42
N ASN A 228 -23.13 -46.99 2.30
CA ASN A 228 -22.98 -48.39 1.94
C ASN A 228 -21.53 -48.66 1.49
N VAL A 229 -20.74 -49.35 2.31
CA VAL A 229 -19.33 -49.67 2.04
C VAL A 229 -19.27 -51.08 1.41
N PRO A 230 -18.90 -51.19 0.11
CA PRO A 230 -18.84 -52.48 -0.56
C PRO A 230 -17.66 -53.34 -0.05
N PRO A 231 -17.62 -54.62 -0.39
CA PRO A 231 -16.47 -55.50 -0.16
C PRO A 231 -15.20 -54.87 -0.81
N ASN A 232 -14.05 -55.08 -0.18
CA ASN A 232 -12.75 -54.53 -0.59
C ASN A 232 -12.70 -52.99 -0.61
N ALA A 233 -13.53 -52.33 0.20
CA ALA A 233 -13.50 -50.89 0.43
C ALA A 233 -13.36 -50.57 1.91
N TYR A 234 -12.87 -49.36 2.20
CA TYR A 234 -12.79 -48.81 3.56
C TYR A 234 -13.33 -47.39 3.57
N ILE A 235 -13.78 -46.95 4.74
CA ILE A 235 -14.25 -45.57 4.90
C ILE A 235 -13.05 -44.63 4.85
N ALA A 236 -13.08 -43.66 3.95
CA ALA A 236 -12.06 -42.63 3.83
C ALA A 236 -11.93 -41.79 5.12
N TYR A 237 -10.82 -41.05 5.23
CA TYR A 237 -10.57 -40.20 6.40
C TYR A 237 -11.69 -39.18 6.63
N SER A 238 -12.26 -38.61 5.56
CA SER A 238 -13.43 -37.72 5.65
C SER A 238 -14.64 -38.32 6.36
N GLY A 239 -14.76 -39.63 6.35
CA GLY A 239 -15.86 -40.36 6.98
C GLY A 239 -17.15 -40.47 6.17
N ASN A 240 -17.25 -39.71 5.06
CA ASN A 240 -18.47 -39.56 4.28
C ASN A 240 -18.40 -40.18 2.88
N GLU A 241 -17.28 -40.81 2.59
CA GLU A 241 -17.01 -41.55 1.36
C GLU A 241 -16.25 -42.85 1.66
N TRP A 242 -16.20 -43.74 0.71
CA TRP A 242 -15.38 -44.94 0.77
C TRP A 242 -14.38 -45.00 -0.38
N ARG A 243 -13.26 -45.72 -0.18
CA ARG A 243 -12.21 -45.97 -1.16
C ARG A 243 -11.93 -47.44 -1.22
N CYS A 244 -11.51 -47.92 -2.38
CA CYS A 244 -11.08 -49.31 -2.51
C CYS A 244 -9.71 -49.52 -1.81
N VAL A 245 -9.50 -50.73 -1.31
CA VAL A 245 -8.19 -51.19 -0.82
C VAL A 245 -7.21 -51.32 -1.98
N ASP A 246 -5.93 -51.35 -1.70
CA ASP A 246 -4.88 -51.55 -2.72
C ASP A 246 -5.11 -52.79 -3.57
N GLY A 247 -4.86 -52.69 -4.88
CA GLY A 247 -5.15 -53.72 -5.88
C GLY A 247 -6.60 -53.79 -6.36
N PHE A 248 -7.44 -52.82 -5.90
CA PHE A 248 -8.82 -52.69 -6.37
C PHE A 248 -9.10 -51.28 -6.83
N ARG A 249 -9.87 -51.12 -7.89
CA ARG A 249 -10.33 -49.85 -8.40
C ARG A 249 -11.84 -49.66 -8.27
N LYS A 250 -12.23 -48.42 -8.08
CA LYS A 250 -13.65 -48.07 -7.99
C LYS A 250 -14.33 -48.21 -9.36
N ARG A 251 -15.40 -48.97 -9.40
CA ARG A 251 -16.30 -49.03 -10.57
C ARG A 251 -17.73 -48.93 -10.05
N GLU A 252 -18.36 -47.75 -10.38
CA GLU A 252 -19.67 -47.40 -9.83
C GLU A 252 -19.71 -47.51 -8.29
N GLU A 253 -20.55 -48.36 -7.73
CA GLU A 253 -20.73 -48.55 -6.29
C GLU A 253 -19.99 -49.80 -5.77
N SER A 254 -18.95 -50.27 -6.48
CA SER A 254 -18.18 -51.48 -6.10
C SER A 254 -16.67 -51.30 -6.29
N CYS A 255 -15.88 -52.16 -5.62
CA CYS A 255 -14.44 -52.27 -5.86
C CYS A 255 -14.16 -53.57 -6.65
N VAL A 256 -13.56 -53.43 -7.84
CA VAL A 256 -13.16 -54.53 -8.71
C VAL A 256 -11.64 -54.65 -8.76
N PRO A 257 -11.05 -55.84 -8.94
CA PRO A 257 -9.60 -56.00 -9.13
C PRO A 257 -9.08 -55.13 -10.28
N GLU A 258 -7.86 -54.60 -10.15
CA GLU A 258 -7.20 -53.80 -11.19
C GLU A 258 -6.84 -54.67 -12.43
#